data_581f19e6e61f013fa33487fe3601e601
#
_entry.id   581f19e6e61f013fa33487fe3601e601
#
_cell.length_a   1.000
_cell.length_b   1.000
_cell.length_c   1.000
_cell.angle_alpha   90.00
_cell.angle_beta   90.00
_cell.angle_gamma   90.00
#
_symmetry.space_group_name_H-M   'P 1'
#
loop_
_entity.id
_entity.type
_entity.pdbx_description
1 polymer ?
#
loop_
_entity_poly.entity_id
_entity_poly.type
_entity_poly.pdbx_seq_one_letter_code
_entity_poly.pdbx_strand_id
1 'polypeptide(L)'
;SSAMLFITLLAFVLSSCTKSTEEKAKELSEAKIKESLIIPDSYDLASIEVDSAFTPYDDPQFYELTIELAKDGTAIEQAKSDKEEAQSRIALWGGPYQTSYGRNEQNQAKEKYRQAKKAESDATEHARTIAEKMRVMFSKDPEFIGMKAKVSYRAKSNNGNVQMGTAKVLFDKDMTKVINIYDMDGEEYQAFIAVCNEIEKNTQK
;
A
#
# COMPACT_ATOMS: atom_id res chain seq x y z
N SER A 1 -40.16 -51.00 -14.84
CA SER A 1 -39.75 -50.51 -13.51
C SER A 1 -38.25 -50.24 -13.37
N SER A 2 -37.38 -50.63 -14.34
CA SER A 2 -35.93 -50.35 -14.28
C SER A 2 -35.52 -48.95 -14.75
N ALA A 3 -36.37 -48.25 -15.50
CA ALA A 3 -36.06 -46.88 -15.99
C ALA A 3 -36.24 -45.80 -14.91
N MET A 4 -37.06 -46.01 -13.90
CA MET A 4 -37.30 -45.04 -12.83
C MET A 4 -36.18 -45.00 -11.77
N LEU A 5 -35.41 -46.10 -11.63
CA LEU A 5 -34.31 -46.16 -10.66
C LEU A 5 -33.06 -45.43 -11.16
N PHE A 6 -32.89 -45.25 -12.46
CA PHE A 6 -31.72 -44.55 -13.05
C PHE A 6 -31.84 -43.01 -12.96
N ILE A 7 -33.05 -42.46 -12.95
CA ILE A 7 -33.28 -41.02 -12.90
C ILE A 7 -33.06 -40.47 -11.49
N THR A 8 -33.32 -41.26 -10.44
CA THR A 8 -33.06 -40.84 -9.05
C THR A 8 -31.56 -40.89 -8.69
N LEU A 9 -30.73 -41.67 -9.36
CA LEU A 9 -29.30 -41.74 -9.10
C LEU A 9 -28.52 -40.59 -9.76
N LEU A 10 -29.06 -39.98 -10.83
CA LEU A 10 -28.42 -38.87 -11.55
C LEU A 10 -28.66 -37.52 -10.88
N ALA A 11 -29.68 -37.39 -10.02
CA ALA A 11 -29.98 -36.17 -9.29
C ALA A 11 -29.07 -35.96 -8.06
N PHE A 12 -28.37 -36.98 -7.58
CA PHE A 12 -27.51 -36.93 -6.40
C PHE A 12 -26.06 -36.50 -6.69
N VAL A 13 -25.66 -36.43 -7.96
CA VAL A 13 -24.27 -36.10 -8.36
C VAL A 13 -24.07 -34.59 -8.64
N LEU A 14 -25.13 -33.75 -8.60
CA LEU A 14 -25.05 -32.34 -8.90
C LEU A 14 -25.08 -31.41 -7.66
N SER A 15 -25.09 -31.94 -6.44
CA SER A 15 -24.75 -31.16 -5.26
C SER A 15 -23.22 -31.14 -5.07
N SER A 16 -22.48 -30.68 -6.08
CA SER A 16 -21.12 -30.26 -5.85
C SER A 16 -21.25 -29.02 -4.95
N CYS A 17 -20.87 -29.14 -3.69
CA CYS A 17 -20.76 -28.04 -2.74
C CYS A 17 -19.83 -26.96 -3.35
N THR A 18 -20.40 -26.04 -4.10
CA THR A 18 -19.68 -24.82 -4.48
C THR A 18 -19.50 -24.02 -3.20
N LYS A 19 -18.24 -23.95 -2.74
CA LYS A 19 -17.87 -23.13 -1.58
C LYS A 19 -18.41 -21.72 -1.77
N SER A 20 -18.96 -21.14 -0.70
CA SER A 20 -19.39 -19.73 -0.71
C SER A 20 -18.22 -18.79 -0.97
N THR A 21 -18.49 -17.57 -1.41
CA THR A 21 -17.47 -16.53 -1.61
C THR A 21 -16.66 -16.31 -0.32
N GLU A 22 -17.34 -16.31 0.83
CA GLU A 22 -16.69 -16.14 2.13
C GLU A 22 -15.77 -17.31 2.49
N GLU A 23 -16.18 -18.57 2.23
CA GLU A 23 -15.35 -19.74 2.47
C GLU A 23 -14.10 -19.76 1.59
N LYS A 24 -14.23 -19.37 0.31
CA LYS A 24 -13.08 -19.22 -0.59
C LYS A 24 -12.15 -18.10 -0.09
N ALA A 25 -12.70 -16.97 0.33
CA ALA A 25 -11.92 -15.86 0.86
C ALA A 25 -11.14 -16.27 2.12
N LYS A 26 -11.76 -17.02 3.04
CA LYS A 26 -11.07 -17.56 4.24
C LYS A 26 -9.90 -18.44 3.87
N GLU A 27 -10.11 -19.44 3.02
CA GLU A 27 -9.07 -20.39 2.63
C GLU A 27 -7.90 -19.71 1.90
N LEU A 28 -8.20 -18.86 0.92
CA LEU A 28 -7.18 -18.16 0.15
C LEU A 28 -6.40 -17.17 1.01
N SER A 29 -7.08 -16.43 1.90
CA SER A 29 -6.45 -15.50 2.82
C SER A 29 -5.57 -16.21 3.83
N GLU A 30 -6.07 -17.27 4.46
CA GLU A 30 -5.31 -18.07 5.42
C GLU A 30 -4.03 -18.60 4.80
N ALA A 31 -4.12 -19.23 3.63
CA ALA A 31 -2.97 -19.76 2.92
C ALA A 31 -1.93 -18.67 2.66
N LYS A 32 -2.38 -17.50 2.20
CA LYS A 32 -1.47 -16.39 1.86
C LYS A 32 -0.88 -15.69 3.09
N ILE A 33 -1.64 -15.49 4.14
CA ILE A 33 -1.16 -14.89 5.39
C ILE A 33 -0.13 -15.80 6.05
N LYS A 34 -0.38 -17.11 6.10
CA LYS A 34 0.55 -18.09 6.69
C LYS A 34 1.93 -18.10 6.04
N GLU A 35 2.04 -17.77 4.75
CA GLU A 35 3.34 -17.64 4.06
C GLU A 35 4.24 -16.56 4.67
N SER A 36 3.66 -15.51 5.26
CA SER A 36 4.38 -14.39 5.87
C SER A 36 4.59 -14.52 7.37
N LEU A 37 3.93 -15.48 8.03
CA LEU A 37 4.03 -15.66 9.47
C LEU A 37 5.31 -16.41 9.87
N ILE A 38 5.90 -15.99 10.98
CA ILE A 38 7.06 -16.66 11.58
C ILE A 38 6.67 -18.06 12.08
N ILE A 39 5.46 -18.19 12.65
CA ILE A 39 4.89 -19.45 13.14
C ILE A 39 3.53 -19.64 12.44
N PRO A 40 3.51 -20.24 11.21
CA PRO A 40 2.29 -20.37 10.43
C PRO A 40 1.15 -21.10 11.15
N ASP A 41 1.47 -22.13 11.95
CA ASP A 41 0.49 -22.92 12.68
C ASP A 41 -0.18 -22.16 13.84
N SER A 42 0.32 -20.98 14.18
CA SER A 42 -0.28 -20.11 15.19
C SER A 42 -1.38 -19.20 14.65
N TYR A 43 -1.64 -19.24 13.34
CA TYR A 43 -2.72 -18.45 12.72
C TYR A 43 -4.08 -18.81 13.32
N ASP A 44 -4.81 -17.79 13.75
CA ASP A 44 -6.16 -17.88 14.25
C ASP A 44 -6.99 -16.72 13.69
N LEU A 45 -8.01 -17.06 12.90
CA LEU A 45 -8.89 -16.07 12.29
C LEU A 45 -9.78 -15.43 13.36
N ALA A 46 -9.72 -14.11 13.49
CA ALA A 46 -10.61 -13.36 14.39
C ALA A 46 -11.87 -12.88 13.66
N SER A 47 -11.73 -12.30 12.47
CA SER A 47 -12.86 -11.88 11.63
C SER A 47 -12.45 -11.76 10.17
N ILE A 48 -13.45 -11.87 9.29
CA ILE A 48 -13.32 -11.60 7.87
C ILE A 48 -14.55 -10.84 7.37
N GLU A 49 -14.31 -9.79 6.60
CA GLU A 49 -15.33 -9.01 5.90
C GLU A 49 -15.00 -9.04 4.41
N VAL A 50 -15.93 -9.53 3.58
CA VAL A 50 -15.74 -9.66 2.12
C VAL A 50 -16.60 -8.64 1.39
N ASP A 51 -16.02 -7.96 0.42
CA ASP A 51 -16.68 -6.95 -0.40
C ASP A 51 -16.15 -6.96 -1.84
N SER A 52 -16.84 -6.26 -2.73
CA SER A 52 -16.40 -6.07 -4.11
C SER A 52 -15.25 -5.07 -4.20
N ALA A 53 -14.31 -5.34 -5.10
CA ALA A 53 -13.16 -4.48 -5.37
C ALA A 53 -13.35 -3.71 -6.68
N PHE A 54 -13.08 -2.40 -6.65
CA PHE A 54 -13.25 -1.49 -7.78
C PHE A 54 -12.04 -0.60 -8.00
N THR A 55 -11.77 -0.27 -9.26
CA THR A 55 -10.82 0.79 -9.62
C THR A 55 -11.37 2.18 -9.20
N PRO A 56 -10.50 3.17 -8.96
CA PRO A 56 -9.05 3.08 -8.87
C PRO A 56 -8.55 2.57 -7.51
N TYR A 57 -9.32 2.71 -6.42
CA TYR A 57 -8.85 2.53 -5.04
C TYR A 57 -8.41 1.10 -4.67
N ASP A 58 -8.94 0.08 -5.34
CA ASP A 58 -8.56 -1.31 -5.09
C ASP A 58 -7.55 -1.84 -6.14
N ASP A 59 -7.17 -1.02 -7.12
CA ASP A 59 -6.18 -1.37 -8.14
C ASP A 59 -4.78 -1.41 -7.52
N PRO A 60 -4.04 -2.53 -7.62
CA PRO A 60 -2.67 -2.60 -7.15
C PRO A 60 -1.76 -1.52 -7.73
N GLN A 61 -1.95 -1.14 -8.99
CA GLN A 61 -1.18 -0.06 -9.62
C GLN A 61 -1.44 1.29 -8.94
N PHE A 62 -2.68 1.56 -8.55
CA PHE A 62 -3.02 2.77 -7.82
C PHE A 62 -2.34 2.78 -6.44
N TYR A 63 -2.31 1.65 -5.75
CA TYR A 63 -1.59 1.51 -4.47
C TYR A 63 -0.11 1.84 -4.64
N GLU A 64 0.57 1.24 -5.62
CA GLU A 64 1.99 1.48 -5.90
C GLU A 64 2.27 2.96 -6.19
N LEU A 65 1.49 3.58 -7.08
CA LEU A 65 1.63 5.02 -7.40
C LEU A 65 1.42 5.90 -6.16
N THR A 66 0.47 5.53 -5.30
CA THR A 66 0.20 6.27 -4.06
C THR A 66 1.37 6.20 -3.09
N ILE A 67 2.00 5.03 -2.95
CA ILE A 67 3.20 4.85 -2.12
C ILE A 67 4.39 5.63 -2.70
N GLU A 68 4.58 5.62 -4.02
CA GLU A 68 5.62 6.44 -4.67
C GLU A 68 5.38 7.94 -4.40
N LEU A 69 4.15 8.41 -4.52
CA LEU A 69 3.79 9.80 -4.22
C LEU A 69 4.08 10.17 -2.75
N ALA A 70 3.80 9.28 -1.82
CA ALA A 70 4.12 9.48 -0.40
C ALA A 70 5.64 9.58 -0.16
N LYS A 71 6.43 8.74 -0.83
CA LYS A 71 7.90 8.78 -0.78
C LYS A 71 8.44 10.11 -1.35
N ASP A 72 7.91 10.57 -2.47
CA ASP A 72 8.28 11.86 -3.03
C ASP A 72 7.95 13.02 -2.08
N GLY A 73 6.78 12.99 -1.44
CA GLY A 73 6.40 13.97 -0.42
C GLY A 73 7.43 14.05 0.71
N THR A 74 7.84 12.90 1.23
CA THR A 74 8.89 12.82 2.27
C THR A 74 10.23 13.35 1.76
N ALA A 75 10.63 13.01 0.53
CA ALA A 75 11.88 13.47 -0.08
C ALA A 75 11.87 15.00 -0.29
N ILE A 76 10.74 15.59 -0.68
CA ILE A 76 10.57 17.05 -0.83
C ILE A 76 10.74 17.75 0.53
N GLU A 77 10.08 17.27 1.57
CA GLU A 77 10.19 17.86 2.91
C GLU A 77 11.61 17.74 3.48
N GLN A 78 12.28 16.60 3.28
CA GLN A 78 13.68 16.44 3.67
C GLN A 78 14.59 17.42 2.92
N ALA A 79 14.42 17.54 1.61
CA ALA A 79 15.21 18.44 0.78
C ALA A 79 14.99 19.92 1.17
N LYS A 80 13.78 20.31 1.54
CA LYS A 80 13.50 21.66 2.08
C LYS A 80 14.25 21.91 3.38
N SER A 81 14.19 20.96 4.32
CA SER A 81 14.93 21.04 5.59
C SER A 81 16.43 21.15 5.38
N ASP A 82 16.99 20.33 4.47
CA ASP A 82 18.41 20.35 4.13
C ASP A 82 18.84 21.68 3.50
N LYS A 83 17.97 22.30 2.66
CA LYS A 83 18.20 23.64 2.10
C LYS A 83 18.25 24.72 3.20
N GLU A 84 17.30 24.70 4.13
CA GLU A 84 17.23 25.66 5.23
C GLU A 84 18.47 25.54 6.14
N GLU A 85 18.87 24.32 6.47
CA GLU A 85 20.10 24.07 7.24
C GLU A 85 21.33 24.61 6.49
N ALA A 86 21.45 24.28 5.20
CA ALA A 86 22.57 24.72 4.38
C ALA A 86 22.60 26.26 4.24
N GLN A 87 21.45 26.92 4.07
CA GLN A 87 21.38 28.41 4.05
C GLN A 87 21.84 29.03 5.35
N SER A 88 21.43 28.45 6.48
CA SER A 88 21.84 28.91 7.81
C SER A 88 23.36 28.81 7.98
N ARG A 89 23.98 27.71 7.51
CA ARG A 89 25.43 27.51 7.53
C ARG A 89 26.17 28.46 6.58
N ILE A 90 25.63 28.72 5.39
CA ILE A 90 26.19 29.71 4.44
C ILE A 90 26.22 31.10 5.08
N ALA A 91 25.14 31.51 5.76
CA ALA A 91 25.08 32.79 6.45
C ALA A 91 26.04 32.84 7.63
N LEU A 92 26.12 31.80 8.44
CA LEU A 92 27.03 31.74 9.60
C LEU A 92 28.49 31.91 9.22
N TRP A 93 28.93 31.31 8.11
CA TRP A 93 30.32 31.33 7.64
C TRP A 93 30.58 32.42 6.58
N GLY A 94 29.60 33.28 6.29
CA GLY A 94 29.65 34.29 5.22
C GLY A 94 30.15 35.69 5.63
N GLY A 95 30.92 35.82 6.69
CA GLY A 95 31.40 37.11 7.18
C GLY A 95 32.56 37.73 6.39
N PRO A 96 32.83 39.05 6.53
CA PRO A 96 33.90 39.74 5.81
C PRO A 96 35.33 39.31 6.21
N TYR A 97 35.47 38.68 7.38
CA TYR A 97 36.78 38.23 7.95
C TYR A 97 36.84 36.72 8.00
N GLN A 98 36.67 36.08 6.86
CA GLN A 98 36.70 34.59 6.78
C GLN A 98 38.11 34.02 6.94
N THR A 99 38.24 33.03 7.84
CA THR A 99 39.40 32.16 7.89
C THR A 99 39.35 31.13 6.72
N SER A 100 40.48 30.46 6.46
CA SER A 100 40.50 29.34 5.49
C SER A 100 39.49 28.25 5.86
N TYR A 101 39.35 27.97 7.15
CA TYR A 101 38.34 27.01 7.64
C TYR A 101 36.92 27.49 7.35
N GLY A 102 36.59 28.76 7.67
CA GLY A 102 35.26 29.31 7.41
C GLY A 102 34.88 29.30 5.92
N ARG A 103 35.84 29.57 5.02
CA ARG A 103 35.61 29.46 3.57
C ARG A 103 35.32 28.05 3.14
N ASN A 104 36.03 27.06 3.70
CA ASN A 104 35.79 25.64 3.40
C ASN A 104 34.37 25.23 3.86
N GLU A 105 33.99 25.56 5.08
CA GLU A 105 32.66 25.27 5.63
C GLU A 105 31.55 25.94 4.79
N GLN A 106 31.73 27.18 4.37
CA GLN A 106 30.79 27.88 3.51
C GLN A 106 30.66 27.18 2.15
N ASN A 107 31.77 26.75 1.54
CA ASN A 107 31.74 26.04 0.26
C ASN A 107 31.06 24.71 0.35
N GLN A 108 31.29 23.94 1.43
CA GLN A 108 30.58 22.69 1.68
C GLN A 108 29.06 22.94 1.86
N ALA A 109 28.68 23.98 2.60
CA ALA A 109 27.29 24.36 2.77
C ALA A 109 26.62 24.79 1.45
N LYS A 110 27.32 25.54 0.59
CA LYS A 110 26.83 25.88 -0.77
C LYS A 110 26.62 24.65 -1.64
N GLU A 111 27.50 23.65 -1.53
CA GLU A 111 27.34 22.40 -2.27
C GLU A 111 26.15 21.61 -1.76
N LYS A 112 25.98 21.45 -0.45
CA LYS A 112 24.80 20.84 0.16
C LYS A 112 23.51 21.53 -0.27
N TYR A 113 23.49 22.86 -0.29
CA TYR A 113 22.34 23.63 -0.78
C TYR A 113 21.98 23.29 -2.22
N ARG A 114 22.98 23.20 -3.12
CA ARG A 114 22.75 22.84 -4.53
C ARG A 114 22.20 21.42 -4.67
N GLN A 115 22.75 20.46 -3.90
CA GLN A 115 22.29 19.07 -3.90
C GLN A 115 20.85 18.99 -3.38
N ALA A 116 20.53 19.64 -2.28
CA ALA A 116 19.18 19.67 -1.72
C ALA A 116 18.17 20.34 -2.68
N LYS A 117 18.56 21.46 -3.32
CA LYS A 117 17.71 22.12 -4.34
C LYS A 117 17.43 21.21 -5.53
N LYS A 118 18.44 20.45 -5.98
CA LYS A 118 18.26 19.47 -7.06
C LYS A 118 17.36 18.34 -6.62
N ALA A 119 17.56 17.76 -5.44
CA ALA A 119 16.73 16.68 -4.90
C ALA A 119 15.26 17.10 -4.77
N GLU A 120 15.00 18.32 -4.27
CA GLU A 120 13.63 18.88 -4.21
C GLU A 120 13.00 18.99 -5.60
N SER A 121 13.74 19.51 -6.58
CA SER A 121 13.26 19.64 -7.97
C SER A 121 12.94 18.28 -8.59
N ASP A 122 13.86 17.32 -8.46
CA ASP A 122 13.71 15.99 -9.03
C ASP A 122 12.50 15.26 -8.41
N ALA A 123 12.36 15.30 -7.09
CA ALA A 123 11.23 14.68 -6.38
C ALA A 123 9.89 15.37 -6.72
N THR A 124 9.90 16.72 -6.88
CA THR A 124 8.69 17.46 -7.27
C THR A 124 8.24 17.09 -8.69
N GLU A 125 9.17 16.94 -9.63
CA GLU A 125 8.84 16.55 -11.00
C GLU A 125 8.35 15.11 -11.08
N HIS A 126 8.98 14.19 -10.33
CA HIS A 126 8.52 12.81 -10.22
C HIS A 126 7.12 12.75 -9.62
N ALA A 127 6.87 13.44 -8.49
CA ALA A 127 5.54 13.53 -7.89
C ALA A 127 4.47 14.05 -8.85
N ARG A 128 4.80 15.05 -9.69
CA ARG A 128 3.89 15.56 -10.74
C ARG A 128 3.56 14.48 -11.76
N THR A 129 4.56 13.71 -12.19
CA THR A 129 4.36 12.61 -13.15
C THR A 129 3.46 11.52 -12.55
N ILE A 130 3.66 11.16 -11.29
CA ILE A 130 2.81 10.21 -10.56
C ILE A 130 1.38 10.74 -10.44
N ALA A 131 1.22 11.99 -10.01
CA ALA A 131 -0.10 12.62 -9.87
C ALA A 131 -0.88 12.64 -11.19
N GLU A 132 -0.21 12.87 -12.32
CA GLU A 132 -0.86 12.82 -13.65
C GLU A 132 -1.33 11.40 -14.00
N LYS A 133 -0.52 10.36 -13.74
CA LYS A 133 -0.95 8.97 -13.92
C LYS A 133 -2.19 8.65 -13.07
N MET A 134 -2.18 9.06 -11.80
CA MET A 134 -3.31 8.86 -10.91
C MET A 134 -4.55 9.62 -11.38
N ARG A 135 -4.40 10.86 -11.88
CA ARG A 135 -5.49 11.64 -12.47
C ARG A 135 -6.16 10.91 -13.64
N VAL A 136 -5.36 10.27 -14.50
CA VAL A 136 -5.90 9.45 -15.60
C VAL A 136 -6.70 8.26 -15.07
N MET A 137 -6.28 7.63 -13.98
CA MET A 137 -7.05 6.53 -13.37
C MET A 137 -8.40 7.02 -12.84
N PHE A 138 -8.44 8.20 -12.19
CA PHE A 138 -9.68 8.80 -11.70
C PHE A 138 -10.63 9.33 -12.80
N SER A 139 -10.13 9.58 -14.00
CA SER A 139 -10.95 10.03 -15.13
C SER A 139 -11.80 8.92 -15.75
N LYS A 140 -11.55 7.68 -15.37
CA LYS A 140 -12.29 6.50 -15.85
C LYS A 140 -13.41 6.15 -14.88
N ASP A 141 -14.48 5.57 -15.40
CA ASP A 141 -15.53 5.00 -14.55
C ASP A 141 -14.98 3.85 -13.70
N PRO A 142 -15.45 3.70 -12.45
CA PRO A 142 -15.06 2.57 -11.61
C PRO A 142 -15.38 1.23 -12.26
N GLU A 143 -14.38 0.36 -12.34
CA GLU A 143 -14.50 -0.98 -12.91
C GLU A 143 -14.38 -2.04 -11.82
N PHE A 144 -15.25 -3.04 -11.82
CA PHE A 144 -15.14 -4.22 -10.96
C PHE A 144 -13.92 -5.05 -11.34
N ILE A 145 -13.00 -5.26 -10.40
CA ILE A 145 -11.73 -5.98 -10.64
C ILE A 145 -11.61 -7.30 -9.87
N GLY A 146 -12.54 -7.59 -8.98
CA GLY A 146 -12.57 -8.82 -8.19
C GLY A 146 -13.20 -8.59 -6.83
N MET A 147 -12.85 -9.45 -5.87
CA MET A 147 -13.29 -9.34 -4.49
C MET A 147 -12.13 -8.90 -3.60
N LYS A 148 -12.45 -8.28 -2.48
CA LYS A 148 -11.49 -7.95 -1.42
C LYS A 148 -12.00 -8.46 -0.08
N ALA A 149 -11.09 -8.77 0.83
CA ALA A 149 -11.42 -9.09 2.20
C ALA A 149 -10.55 -8.30 3.17
N LYS A 150 -11.17 -7.80 4.24
CA LYS A 150 -10.47 -7.36 5.43
C LYS A 150 -10.42 -8.53 6.39
N VAL A 151 -9.22 -8.99 6.70
CA VAL A 151 -8.96 -10.17 7.55
C VAL A 151 -8.27 -9.71 8.81
N SER A 152 -8.91 -9.91 9.97
CA SER A 152 -8.25 -9.75 11.26
C SER A 152 -7.91 -11.12 11.83
N TYR A 153 -6.68 -11.30 12.28
CA TYR A 153 -6.16 -12.58 12.75
C TYR A 153 -5.23 -12.41 13.95
N ARG A 154 -5.00 -13.50 14.65
CA ARG A 154 -3.98 -13.62 15.70
C ARG A 154 -2.89 -14.52 15.22
N ALA A 155 -1.65 -14.23 15.62
CA ALA A 155 -0.51 -15.09 15.36
C ALA A 155 0.56 -14.90 16.46
N LYS A 156 1.42 -15.89 16.64
CA LYS A 156 2.52 -15.79 17.59
C LYS A 156 3.76 -15.20 16.95
N SER A 157 4.38 -14.27 17.66
CA SER A 157 5.69 -13.73 17.33
C SER A 157 6.81 -14.68 17.75
N ASN A 158 8.08 -14.36 17.42
CA ASN A 158 9.26 -15.16 17.75
C ASN A 158 9.39 -15.50 19.25
N ASN A 159 8.97 -14.60 20.12
CA ASN A 159 9.01 -14.77 21.58
C ASN A 159 7.75 -15.43 22.16
N GLY A 160 6.86 -15.96 21.29
CA GLY A 160 5.65 -16.67 21.68
C GLY A 160 4.47 -15.77 22.08
N ASN A 161 4.62 -14.46 22.05
CA ASN A 161 3.52 -13.54 22.34
C ASN A 161 2.51 -13.54 21.19
N VAL A 162 1.22 -13.53 21.55
CA VAL A 162 0.13 -13.40 20.59
C VAL A 162 0.00 -11.94 20.16
N GLN A 163 0.01 -11.70 18.86
CA GLN A 163 -0.20 -10.40 18.26
C GLN A 163 -1.43 -10.44 17.34
N MET A 164 -2.12 -9.32 17.26
CA MET A 164 -3.19 -9.10 16.27
C MET A 164 -2.56 -8.55 15.00
N GLY A 165 -3.05 -9.00 13.85
CA GLY A 165 -2.73 -8.43 12.55
C GLY A 165 -4.00 -8.19 11.75
N THR A 166 -3.97 -7.19 10.88
CA THR A 166 -5.07 -6.89 9.96
C THR A 166 -4.52 -6.79 8.53
N ALA A 167 -5.07 -7.60 7.63
CA ALA A 167 -4.69 -7.62 6.23
C ALA A 167 -5.87 -7.27 5.31
N LYS A 168 -5.61 -6.51 4.26
CA LYS A 168 -6.50 -6.39 3.10
C LYS A 168 -6.01 -7.36 2.04
N VAL A 169 -6.86 -8.30 1.64
CA VAL A 169 -6.56 -9.31 0.61
C VAL A 169 -7.40 -9.03 -0.61
N LEU A 170 -6.78 -8.96 -1.78
CA LEU A 170 -7.44 -8.78 -3.07
C LEU A 170 -7.43 -10.09 -3.84
N PHE A 171 -8.59 -10.49 -4.33
CA PHE A 171 -8.80 -11.71 -5.11
C PHE A 171 -9.16 -11.39 -6.56
N ASP A 172 -8.90 -12.33 -7.46
CA ASP A 172 -9.40 -12.27 -8.83
C ASP A 172 -10.94 -12.38 -8.89
N LYS A 173 -11.50 -12.07 -10.07
CA LYS A 173 -12.96 -12.05 -10.30
C LYS A 173 -13.61 -13.40 -9.99
N ASP A 174 -12.91 -14.49 -10.21
CA ASP A 174 -13.41 -15.86 -10.05
C ASP A 174 -13.14 -16.47 -8.68
N MET A 175 -12.50 -15.73 -7.78
CA MET A 175 -12.10 -16.20 -6.44
C MET A 175 -11.26 -17.48 -6.52
N THR A 176 -10.25 -17.49 -7.40
CA THR A 176 -9.34 -18.62 -7.60
C THR A 176 -7.95 -18.38 -7.02
N LYS A 177 -7.55 -17.13 -6.89
CA LYS A 177 -6.23 -16.74 -6.37
C LYS A 177 -6.25 -15.39 -5.68
N VAL A 178 -5.28 -15.17 -4.81
CA VAL A 178 -4.93 -13.87 -4.26
C VAL A 178 -4.12 -13.11 -5.31
N ILE A 179 -4.57 -11.89 -5.64
CA ILE A 179 -3.84 -10.95 -6.52
C ILE A 179 -2.81 -10.18 -5.71
N ASN A 180 -3.22 -9.66 -4.54
CA ASN A 180 -2.35 -8.90 -3.66
C ASN A 180 -2.81 -9.01 -2.21
N ILE A 181 -1.89 -8.73 -1.28
CA ILE A 181 -2.13 -8.65 0.15
C ILE A 181 -1.41 -7.43 0.71
N TYR A 182 -2.09 -6.69 1.57
CA TYR A 182 -1.57 -5.48 2.21
C TYR A 182 -1.67 -5.64 3.72
N ASP A 183 -0.57 -5.36 4.41
CA ASP A 183 -0.55 -5.21 5.87
C ASP A 183 -1.19 -3.86 6.23
N MET A 184 -2.42 -3.90 6.75
CA MET A 184 -3.17 -2.68 7.07
C MET A 184 -2.61 -1.96 8.30
N ASP A 185 -1.83 -2.63 9.14
CA ASP A 185 -1.20 -2.06 10.33
C ASP A 185 0.19 -1.48 10.00
N GLY A 186 0.73 -1.78 8.81
CA GLY A 186 2.04 -1.33 8.34
C GLY A 186 2.06 0.15 7.94
N GLU A 187 3.24 0.77 8.08
CA GLU A 187 3.47 2.20 7.78
C GLU A 187 3.11 2.55 6.32
N GLU A 188 3.40 1.65 5.40
CA GLU A 188 3.13 1.84 3.96
C GLU A 188 1.63 1.94 3.68
N TYR A 189 0.82 1.06 4.28
CA TYR A 189 -0.64 1.11 4.12
C TYR A 189 -1.24 2.34 4.81
N GLN A 190 -0.69 2.77 5.94
CA GLN A 190 -1.12 4.00 6.61
C GLN A 190 -0.80 5.25 5.76
N ALA A 191 0.36 5.26 5.08
CA ALA A 191 0.69 6.31 4.12
C ALA A 191 -0.27 6.32 2.92
N PHE A 192 -0.63 5.15 2.40
CA PHE A 192 -1.64 5.00 1.34
C PHE A 192 -2.99 5.61 1.78
N ILE A 193 -3.48 5.28 2.96
CA ILE A 193 -4.74 5.81 3.49
C ILE A 193 -4.68 7.34 3.66
N ALA A 194 -3.55 7.87 4.15
CA ALA A 194 -3.37 9.31 4.31
C ALA A 194 -3.47 10.05 2.97
N VAL A 195 -2.84 9.54 1.92
CA VAL A 195 -2.93 10.13 0.56
C VAL A 195 -4.35 10.01 0.00
N CYS A 196 -5.02 8.87 0.15
CA CYS A 196 -6.41 8.70 -0.30
C CYS A 196 -7.34 9.73 0.37
N ASN A 197 -7.22 9.93 1.68
CA ASN A 197 -8.01 10.91 2.42
C ASN A 197 -7.78 12.35 1.91
N GLU A 198 -6.55 12.72 1.54
CA GLU A 198 -6.27 14.03 0.95
C GLU A 198 -6.87 14.18 -0.45
N ILE A 199 -6.85 13.15 -1.26
CA ILE A 199 -7.49 13.14 -2.59
C ILE A 199 -9.00 13.37 -2.44
N GLU A 200 -9.67 12.65 -1.56
CA GLU A 200 -11.11 12.77 -1.32
C GLU A 200 -11.51 14.16 -0.85
N LYS A 201 -10.78 14.76 0.10
CA LYS A 201 -11.01 16.14 0.57
C LYS A 201 -10.92 17.17 -0.56
N ASN A 202 -10.02 16.98 -1.51
CA ASN A 202 -9.81 17.90 -2.63
C ASN A 202 -10.82 17.70 -3.77
N THR A 203 -11.48 16.54 -3.83
CA THR A 203 -12.50 16.24 -4.85
C THR A 203 -13.88 16.73 -4.45
N GLN A 204 -14.12 16.99 -3.15
CA GLN A 204 -15.40 17.48 -2.61
C GLN A 204 -15.53 19.02 -2.60
N LYS A 205 -14.52 19.74 -3.06
CA LYS A 205 -14.52 21.22 -3.22
C LYS A 205 -14.74 21.61 -4.68
#